data_fefed58f3018a6743e644cc315a37feb
#
_entry.id   fefed58f3018a6743e644cc315a37feb
#
_cell.length_a   1.000
_cell.length_b   1.000
_cell.length_c   1.000
_cell.angle_alpha   90.00
_cell.angle_beta   90.00
_cell.angle_gamma   90.00
#
_symmetry.space_group_name_H-M   'P 1'
#
loop_
_entity.id
_entity.type
_entity.pdbx_description
1 polymer ?
#
loop_
_entity_poly.entity_id
_entity_poly.type
_entity_poly.pdbx_seq_one_letter_code
_entity_poly.pdbx_strand_id
1 'polypeptide(L)'
;MEQKTIVLCIAAAAVLLVLISLAWSRLSAWLAARELRHAYQARPLFSAHERAAYRTLKTMTDELGLVLFVKVRLLDLAEPKPRHRKYQLYLNKVSAKHVDFVVCNAKSEP
;
A
#
# COMPACT_ATOMS: atom_id res chain seq x y z
N MET A 1 44.24 -14.47 -36.94
CA MET A 1 43.23 -13.46 -37.24
C MET A 1 41.82 -13.94 -37.03
N GLU A 2 41.46 -15.13 -37.43
CA GLU A 2 40.09 -15.67 -37.26
C GLU A 2 39.66 -15.78 -35.81
N GLN A 3 40.54 -16.24 -34.88
CA GLN A 3 40.18 -16.33 -33.47
C GLN A 3 39.85 -14.98 -32.82
N LYS A 4 40.59 -13.93 -33.18
CA LYS A 4 40.33 -12.57 -32.68
C LYS A 4 39.00 -12.02 -33.16
N THR A 5 38.67 -12.30 -34.41
CA THR A 5 37.39 -11.90 -35.01
C THR A 5 36.23 -12.64 -34.35
N ILE A 6 36.34 -13.92 -34.09
CA ILE A 6 35.31 -14.73 -33.42
C ILE A 6 35.12 -14.23 -32.00
N VAL A 7 36.17 -13.97 -31.25
CA VAL A 7 36.07 -13.42 -29.87
C VAL A 7 35.37 -12.05 -29.86
N LEU A 8 35.72 -11.20 -30.83
CA LEU A 8 35.12 -9.88 -30.98
C LEU A 8 33.61 -9.97 -31.30
N CYS A 9 33.24 -10.90 -32.18
CA CYS A 9 31.83 -11.14 -32.54
C CYS A 9 31.03 -11.67 -31.34
N ILE A 10 31.60 -12.57 -30.56
CA ILE A 10 30.97 -13.11 -29.33
C ILE A 10 30.80 -11.99 -28.30
N ALA A 11 31.82 -11.17 -28.10
CA ALA A 11 31.75 -10.05 -27.18
C ALA A 11 30.69 -9.03 -27.58
N ALA A 12 30.63 -8.70 -28.90
CA ALA A 12 29.62 -7.80 -29.44
C ALA A 12 28.19 -8.35 -29.28
N ALA A 13 28.02 -9.65 -29.53
CA ALA A 13 26.73 -10.32 -29.34
C ALA A 13 26.31 -10.32 -27.85
N ALA A 14 27.24 -10.57 -26.94
CA ALA A 14 26.97 -10.54 -25.50
C ALA A 14 26.56 -9.15 -25.02
N VAL A 15 27.24 -8.10 -25.46
CA VAL A 15 26.89 -6.71 -25.16
C VAL A 15 25.51 -6.36 -25.69
N LEU A 16 25.21 -6.77 -26.92
CA LEU A 16 23.90 -6.53 -27.54
C LEU A 16 22.78 -7.22 -26.76
N LEU A 17 22.97 -8.45 -26.34
CA LEU A 17 22.00 -9.18 -25.52
C LEU A 17 21.75 -8.49 -24.17
N VAL A 18 22.78 -8.00 -23.52
CA VAL A 18 22.66 -7.23 -22.27
C VAL A 18 21.87 -5.95 -22.50
N LEU A 19 22.16 -5.20 -23.56
CA LEU A 19 21.45 -3.98 -23.88
C LEU A 19 19.95 -4.24 -24.19
N ILE A 20 19.65 -5.28 -24.93
CA ILE A 20 18.28 -5.69 -25.22
C ILE A 20 17.54 -6.08 -23.91
N SER A 21 18.21 -6.84 -23.04
CA SER A 21 17.64 -7.25 -21.75
C SER A 21 17.32 -6.03 -20.87
N LEU A 22 18.23 -5.06 -20.78
CA LEU A 22 18.02 -3.83 -20.03
C LEU A 22 16.89 -2.98 -20.63
N ALA A 23 16.85 -2.84 -21.94
CA ALA A 23 15.80 -2.11 -22.64
C ALA A 23 14.42 -2.77 -22.42
N TRP A 24 14.35 -4.10 -22.48
CA TRP A 24 13.13 -4.86 -22.22
C TRP A 24 12.66 -4.71 -20.78
N SER A 25 13.58 -4.80 -19.81
CA SER A 25 13.29 -4.58 -18.41
C SER A 25 12.69 -3.19 -18.14
N ARG A 26 13.26 -2.15 -18.74
CA ARG A 26 12.74 -0.78 -18.58
C ARG A 26 11.39 -0.59 -19.27
N LEU A 27 11.22 -1.16 -20.46
CA LEU A 27 9.97 -1.08 -21.19
C LEU A 27 8.85 -1.81 -20.45
N SER A 28 9.11 -3.03 -19.98
CA SER A 28 8.12 -3.80 -19.20
C SER A 28 7.71 -3.10 -17.91
N ALA A 29 8.66 -2.51 -17.19
CA ALA A 29 8.38 -1.72 -15.99
C ALA A 29 7.54 -0.47 -16.30
N TRP A 30 7.84 0.23 -17.40
CA TRP A 30 7.07 1.38 -17.83
C TRP A 30 5.64 1.01 -18.24
N LEU A 31 5.47 -0.08 -18.99
CA LEU A 31 4.15 -0.59 -19.39
C LEU A 31 3.33 -1.01 -18.17
N ALA A 32 3.92 -1.71 -17.21
CA ALA A 32 3.28 -2.09 -15.97
C ALA A 32 2.84 -0.87 -15.15
N ALA A 33 3.71 0.15 -15.04
CA ALA A 33 3.38 1.39 -14.35
C ALA A 33 2.25 2.17 -15.04
N ARG A 34 2.21 2.15 -16.36
CA ARG A 34 1.15 2.76 -17.15
C ARG A 34 -0.18 2.07 -16.94
N GLU A 35 -0.20 0.74 -17.01
CA GLU A 35 -1.38 -0.07 -16.76
C GLU A 35 -1.93 0.18 -15.34
N LEU A 36 -1.04 0.21 -14.34
CA LEU A 36 -1.40 0.49 -12.94
C LEU A 36 -2.10 1.85 -12.79
N ARG A 37 -1.61 2.89 -13.45
CA ARG A 37 -2.23 4.22 -13.42
C ARG A 37 -3.64 4.24 -14.01
N HIS A 38 -3.90 3.42 -15.03
CA HIS A 38 -5.22 3.33 -15.65
C HIS A 38 -6.17 2.38 -14.91
N ALA A 39 -5.63 1.44 -14.12
CA ALA A 39 -6.42 0.47 -13.37
C ALA A 39 -7.08 1.07 -12.11
N TYR A 40 -6.54 2.15 -11.57
CA TYR A 40 -7.00 2.75 -10.33
C TYR A 40 -7.48 4.18 -10.55
N GLN A 41 -8.55 4.52 -9.85
CA GLN A 41 -9.07 5.90 -9.80
C GLN A 41 -9.25 6.32 -8.35
N ALA A 42 -9.11 7.62 -8.09
CA ALA A 42 -9.38 8.16 -6.78
C ALA A 42 -10.86 8.03 -6.43
N ARG A 43 -11.14 7.68 -5.18
CA ARG A 43 -12.48 7.67 -4.61
C ARG A 43 -12.56 8.66 -3.46
N PRO A 44 -13.70 9.32 -3.25
CA PRO A 44 -13.91 10.07 -2.02
C PRO A 44 -13.74 9.17 -0.81
N LEU A 45 -13.02 9.65 0.20
CA LEU A 45 -12.80 8.90 1.43
C LEU A 45 -14.11 8.71 2.22
N PHE A 46 -14.98 9.72 2.18
CA PHE A 46 -16.25 9.74 2.91
C PHE A 46 -17.44 9.78 1.97
N SER A 47 -18.49 9.06 2.35
CA SER A 47 -19.84 9.29 1.86
C SER A 47 -20.39 10.62 2.40
N ALA A 48 -21.54 11.09 1.88
CA ALA A 48 -22.16 12.31 2.37
C ALA A 48 -22.50 12.26 3.87
N HIS A 49 -23.00 11.13 4.35
CA HIS A 49 -23.30 10.92 5.78
C HIS A 49 -22.03 10.87 6.64
N GLU A 50 -21.00 10.17 6.18
CA GLU A 50 -19.70 10.11 6.88
C GLU A 50 -19.03 11.47 6.96
N ARG A 51 -19.15 12.29 5.93
CA ARG A 51 -18.61 13.66 5.91
C ARG A 51 -19.29 14.56 6.93
N ALA A 52 -20.60 14.47 7.07
CA ALA A 52 -21.34 15.19 8.09
C ALA A 52 -20.95 14.74 9.50
N ALA A 53 -20.85 13.44 9.73
CA ALA A 53 -20.40 12.85 10.99
C ALA A 53 -18.96 13.28 11.32
N TYR A 54 -18.08 13.28 10.33
CA TYR A 54 -16.69 13.72 10.50
C TYR A 54 -16.60 15.16 10.98
N ARG A 55 -17.36 16.07 10.39
CA ARG A 55 -17.35 17.49 10.80
C ARG A 55 -17.76 17.66 12.26
N THR A 56 -18.83 16.98 12.66
CA THR A 56 -19.31 17.02 14.03
C THR A 56 -18.29 16.43 15.01
N LEU A 57 -17.78 15.25 14.72
CA LEU A 57 -16.77 14.59 15.55
C LEU A 57 -15.47 15.40 15.63
N LYS A 58 -15.04 15.99 14.53
CA LYS A 58 -13.83 16.83 14.48
C LYS A 58 -13.95 18.04 15.40
N THR A 59 -15.07 18.71 15.36
CA THR A 59 -15.34 19.85 16.27
C THR A 59 -15.33 19.41 17.73
N MET A 60 -15.99 18.31 18.06
CA MET A 60 -16.05 17.80 19.44
C MET A 60 -14.67 17.36 19.94
N THR A 61 -13.92 16.64 19.12
CA THR A 61 -12.58 16.18 19.51
C THR A 61 -11.57 17.32 19.66
N ASP A 62 -11.66 18.34 18.82
CA ASP A 62 -10.82 19.53 18.93
C ASP A 62 -11.11 20.29 20.24
N GLU A 63 -12.39 20.42 20.62
CA GLU A 63 -12.78 21.05 21.88
C GLU A 63 -12.29 20.28 23.13
N LEU A 64 -12.25 18.95 23.04
CA LEU A 64 -11.83 18.07 24.14
C LEU A 64 -10.32 17.78 24.16
N GLY A 65 -9.55 18.30 23.20
CA GLY A 65 -8.12 18.00 23.09
C GLY A 65 -7.82 16.55 22.69
N LEU A 66 -8.75 15.91 22.02
CA LEU A 66 -8.64 14.54 21.52
C LEU A 66 -8.25 14.52 20.04
N VAL A 67 -7.80 13.37 19.56
CA VAL A 67 -7.41 13.16 18.16
C VAL A 67 -8.42 12.24 17.47
N LEU A 68 -8.87 12.65 16.31
CA LEU A 68 -9.78 11.87 15.48
C LEU A 68 -9.01 11.24 14.31
N PHE A 69 -9.05 9.91 14.23
CA PHE A 69 -8.58 9.16 13.08
C PHE A 69 -9.76 8.60 12.28
N VAL A 70 -9.57 8.44 10.99
CA VAL A 70 -10.60 7.98 10.06
C VAL A 70 -10.14 6.76 9.28
N LYS A 71 -11.08 5.85 8.96
CA LYS A 71 -10.82 4.66 8.13
C LYS A 71 -9.63 3.82 8.62
N VAL A 72 -9.62 3.55 9.92
CA VAL A 72 -8.55 2.79 10.58
C VAL A 72 -8.86 1.29 10.52
N ARG A 73 -7.87 0.48 10.16
CA ARG A 73 -8.04 -0.97 10.21
C ARG A 73 -8.24 -1.43 11.63
N LEU A 74 -9.15 -2.38 11.83
CA LEU A 74 -9.41 -2.91 13.16
C LEU A 74 -8.18 -3.59 13.76
N LEU A 75 -7.35 -4.21 12.92
CA LEU A 75 -6.09 -4.84 13.35
C LEU A 75 -5.06 -3.84 13.92
N ASP A 76 -5.12 -2.57 13.51
CA ASP A 76 -4.24 -1.52 14.04
C ASP A 76 -4.66 -1.07 15.45
N LEU A 77 -5.91 -1.36 15.85
CA LEU A 77 -6.47 -1.01 17.17
C LEU A 77 -6.44 -2.18 18.15
N ALA A 78 -6.62 -3.38 17.65
CA ALA A 78 -6.72 -4.59 18.46
C ALA A 78 -6.17 -5.78 17.68
N GLU A 79 -5.30 -6.53 18.32
CA GLU A 79 -4.76 -7.77 17.80
C GLU A 79 -5.07 -8.94 18.72
N PRO A 80 -5.23 -10.16 18.19
CA PRO A 80 -5.38 -11.34 19.04
C PRO A 80 -4.12 -11.55 19.87
N LYS A 81 -4.27 -12.07 21.08
CA LYS A 81 -3.10 -12.43 21.90
C LYS A 81 -2.26 -13.47 21.17
N PRO A 82 -0.91 -13.27 21.02
CA PRO A 82 -0.06 -14.13 20.21
C PRO A 82 -0.09 -15.61 20.57
N ARG A 83 -0.31 -15.91 21.85
CA ARG A 83 -0.36 -17.29 22.36
C ARG A 83 -1.76 -17.88 22.44
N HIS A 84 -2.77 -17.18 21.92
CA HIS A 84 -4.13 -17.68 21.94
C HIS A 84 -4.27 -18.92 21.06
N ARG A 85 -4.97 -19.96 21.56
CA ARG A 85 -5.15 -21.23 20.85
C ARG A 85 -5.79 -21.07 19.45
N LYS A 86 -6.68 -20.10 19.31
CA LYS A 86 -7.39 -19.79 18.06
C LYS A 86 -6.89 -18.50 17.40
N TYR A 87 -5.62 -18.18 17.54
CA TYR A 87 -5.01 -16.95 17.04
C TYR A 87 -5.37 -16.67 15.58
N GLN A 88 -5.16 -17.65 14.70
CA GLN A 88 -5.41 -17.46 13.27
C GLN A 88 -6.89 -17.20 12.96
N LEU A 89 -7.79 -17.85 13.68
CA LEU A 89 -9.22 -17.61 13.53
C LEU A 89 -9.61 -16.18 13.87
N TYR A 90 -9.12 -15.67 15.02
CA TYR A 90 -9.41 -14.31 15.45
C TYR A 90 -8.68 -13.26 14.62
N LEU A 91 -7.46 -13.55 14.16
CA LEU A 91 -6.75 -12.69 13.21
C LEU A 91 -7.55 -12.51 11.92
N ASN A 92 -8.06 -13.60 11.34
CA ASN A 92 -8.87 -13.56 10.13
C ASN A 92 -10.18 -12.78 10.30
N LYS A 93 -10.75 -12.78 11.51
CA LYS A 93 -11.98 -12.02 11.80
C LYS A 93 -11.77 -10.50 11.75
N VAL A 94 -10.59 -10.02 12.07
CA VAL A 94 -10.30 -8.57 12.16
C VAL A 94 -9.49 -8.03 10.99
N SER A 95 -8.74 -8.87 10.27
CA SER A 95 -7.76 -8.46 9.26
C SER A 95 -8.34 -7.68 8.09
N ALA A 96 -9.57 -7.98 7.67
CA ALA A 96 -10.23 -7.33 6.55
C ALA A 96 -11.23 -6.24 6.97
N LYS A 97 -11.32 -5.95 8.26
CA LYS A 97 -12.29 -4.98 8.81
C LYS A 97 -11.63 -3.65 9.12
N HIS A 98 -12.39 -2.59 8.98
CA HIS A 98 -12.00 -1.25 9.39
C HIS A 98 -13.15 -0.56 10.12
N VAL A 99 -12.82 0.46 10.87
CA VAL A 99 -13.77 1.38 11.51
C VAL A 99 -13.70 2.73 10.84
N ASP A 100 -14.83 3.42 10.76
CA ASP A 100 -14.90 4.70 10.07
C ASP A 100 -14.25 5.82 10.88
N PHE A 101 -14.41 5.82 12.19
CA PHE A 101 -13.86 6.82 13.09
C PHE A 101 -13.31 6.20 14.36
N VAL A 102 -12.17 6.73 14.82
CA VAL A 102 -11.54 6.37 16.10
C VAL A 102 -11.15 7.65 16.81
N VAL A 103 -11.57 7.77 18.06
CA VAL A 103 -11.17 8.88 18.94
C VAL A 103 -10.06 8.38 19.86
N CYS A 104 -8.95 9.09 19.85
CA CYS A 104 -7.77 8.78 20.63
C CYS A 104 -7.41 9.94 21.56
N ASN A 105 -6.61 9.64 22.59
CA ASN A 105 -6.00 10.67 23.42
C ASN A 105 -4.87 11.41 22.65
N ALA A 106 -4.24 12.41 23.28
CA ALA A 106 -3.16 13.19 22.65
C ALA A 106 -1.94 12.33 22.26
N LYS A 107 -1.79 11.11 22.82
CA LYS A 107 -0.75 10.14 22.50
C LYS A 107 -1.15 9.17 21.38
N SER A 108 -2.31 9.39 20.75
CA SER A 108 -2.88 8.50 19.74
C SER A 108 -3.24 7.08 20.23
N GLU A 109 -3.58 6.98 21.51
CA GLU A 109 -4.09 5.74 22.12
C GLU A 109 -5.63 5.79 22.10
N PRO A 110 -6.27 4.74 21.58
CA PRO A 110 -7.72 4.67 21.48
C PRO A 110 -8.43 4.55 22.82
#